data_eeb1d8d4dba47de497d90f16e0961d3c
#
_entry.id   eeb1d8d4dba47de497d90f16e0961d3c
#
_cell.length_a   1.000
_cell.length_b   1.000
_cell.length_c   1.000
_cell.angle_alpha   90.00
_cell.angle_beta   90.00
_cell.angle_gamma   90.00
#
_symmetry.space_group_name_H-M   'P 1'
#
loop_
_entity.id
_entity.type
_entity.pdbx_description
1 polymer ?
#
loop_
_entity_poly.entity_id
_entity_poly.type
_entity_poly.pdbx_seq_one_letter_code
_entity_poly.pdbx_strand_id
1 'polypeptide(L)'
;MFVLALIMLGWQLLFPAHAATGWETVRHNGQDYVTARSIKEFYGFQSMTVKGSFLELENKAVKIRFTIGGQEVFMNNVKFVFSFKVVSLKGRYLISRIDLGKLVDPVLRPSYIKTATPFDTVIIDPGHGGNDPGAVNRHGVEAQYNLAVSRILKQQLEARRFKVVMTRNSDRFLSLKERVDLANRFQNAIFVSVHFNSGGRGRAEGIETFTLSPAGVAHYGRGLRQDDFQLRNGNTQDSANIALATAIHSTCLIKTGRPDRGIRRARFSVLTGVKHPAILLEGGFMSHSYEARLIANPTYQRTLAGAIADAIMKYRIATMRRSQR
;
A
#
# COMPACT_ATOMS: atom_id res chain seq x y z
N MET A 1 -13.89 -16.33 -8.39
CA MET A 1 -13.36 -16.09 -7.02
C MET A 1 -11.88 -16.44 -6.83
N PHE A 2 -11.13 -16.73 -7.92
CA PHE A 2 -9.71 -17.19 -7.87
C PHE A 2 -8.67 -16.17 -8.34
N VAL A 3 -9.06 -14.98 -8.79
CA VAL A 3 -8.17 -14.07 -9.55
C VAL A 3 -7.27 -13.19 -8.68
N LEU A 4 -7.67 -12.86 -7.47
CA LEU A 4 -6.89 -11.95 -6.60
C LEU A 4 -5.74 -12.64 -5.85
N ALA A 5 -5.78 -13.96 -5.67
CA ALA A 5 -4.68 -14.70 -5.04
C ALA A 5 -3.43 -14.80 -5.95
N LEU A 6 -3.60 -14.56 -7.25
CA LEU A 6 -2.56 -14.67 -8.28
C LEU A 6 -1.61 -13.46 -8.34
N ILE A 7 -1.94 -12.32 -7.73
CA ILE A 7 -1.06 -11.13 -7.82
C ILE A 7 0.34 -11.40 -7.28
N MET A 8 0.51 -12.35 -6.36
CA MET A 8 1.81 -12.62 -5.74
C MET A 8 2.40 -14.01 -6.06
N LEU A 9 1.66 -14.95 -6.65
CA LEU A 9 2.11 -16.33 -6.87
C LEU A 9 2.38 -16.70 -8.35
N GLY A 10 1.77 -15.99 -9.30
CA GLY A 10 1.81 -16.34 -10.74
C GLY A 10 2.92 -15.66 -11.57
N TRP A 11 3.74 -14.83 -11.01
CA TRP A 11 4.54 -13.82 -11.74
C TRP A 11 5.90 -14.26 -12.24
N GLN A 12 6.24 -15.54 -12.20
CA GLN A 12 7.59 -15.99 -12.52
C GLN A 12 7.87 -16.34 -13.97
N LEU A 13 6.87 -16.34 -14.85
CA LEU A 13 7.08 -17.02 -16.13
C LEU A 13 6.99 -16.15 -17.42
N LEU A 14 6.71 -14.84 -17.35
CA LEU A 14 6.26 -14.19 -18.59
C LEU A 14 6.81 -12.78 -18.88
N PHE A 15 7.89 -12.35 -18.27
CA PHE A 15 8.56 -11.18 -18.83
C PHE A 15 9.86 -11.62 -19.54
N PRO A 16 9.83 -11.78 -20.87
CA PRO A 16 11.07 -11.94 -21.61
C PRO A 16 11.93 -10.71 -21.35
N ALA A 17 13.24 -10.92 -21.17
CA ALA A 17 14.21 -9.85 -21.22
C ALA A 17 14.17 -9.25 -22.62
N HIS A 18 13.23 -8.35 -22.88
CA HIS A 18 13.21 -7.60 -24.12
C HIS A 18 14.32 -6.57 -24.05
N ALA A 19 15.14 -6.56 -25.09
CA ALA A 19 16.13 -5.54 -25.36
C ALA A 19 15.51 -4.16 -25.11
N ALA A 20 16.27 -3.27 -24.46
CA ALA A 20 15.84 -1.95 -24.08
C ALA A 20 15.36 -1.14 -25.29
N THR A 21 14.09 -1.23 -25.62
CA THR A 21 13.43 -0.19 -26.38
C THR A 21 13.37 1.01 -25.46
N GLY A 22 13.96 2.12 -25.85
CA GLY A 22 13.98 3.34 -25.03
C GLY A 22 12.55 3.76 -24.70
N TRP A 23 12.31 4.15 -23.44
CA TRP A 23 11.02 4.69 -23.02
C TRP A 23 10.68 5.94 -23.85
N GLU A 24 9.54 5.96 -24.53
CA GLU A 24 9.04 7.19 -25.13
C GLU A 24 8.54 8.11 -24.01
N THR A 25 9.31 9.16 -23.73
CA THR A 25 9.03 10.11 -22.64
C THR A 25 8.49 11.42 -23.20
N VAL A 26 7.58 12.05 -22.46
CA VAL A 26 6.94 13.32 -22.81
C VAL A 26 6.94 14.22 -21.58
N ARG A 27 7.46 15.45 -21.71
CA ARG A 27 7.34 16.50 -20.70
C ARG A 27 5.97 17.17 -20.82
N HIS A 28 5.18 17.19 -19.76
CA HIS A 28 3.87 17.81 -19.73
C HIS A 28 3.62 18.46 -18.37
N ASN A 29 3.27 19.76 -18.37
CA ASN A 29 3.00 20.53 -17.13
C ASN A 29 4.09 20.35 -16.05
N GLY A 30 5.36 20.42 -16.46
CA GLY A 30 6.49 20.29 -15.54
C GLY A 30 6.81 18.88 -15.05
N GLN A 31 6.07 17.85 -15.48
CA GLN A 31 6.25 16.46 -15.10
C GLN A 31 6.70 15.60 -16.30
N ASP A 32 7.47 14.55 -16.02
CA ASP A 32 7.85 13.57 -17.01
C ASP A 32 6.86 12.42 -17.04
N TYR A 33 6.39 12.10 -18.23
CA TYR A 33 5.46 11.02 -18.51
C TYR A 33 6.09 10.00 -19.47
N VAL A 34 5.55 8.78 -19.41
CA VAL A 34 5.86 7.68 -20.33
C VAL A 34 4.58 7.32 -21.08
N THR A 35 4.71 7.02 -22.39
CA THR A 35 3.55 6.61 -23.19
C THR A 35 3.06 5.22 -22.77
N ALA A 36 1.74 5.02 -22.79
CA ALA A 36 1.14 3.73 -22.53
C ALA A 36 1.60 2.64 -23.52
N ARG A 37 1.98 3.04 -24.76
CA ARG A 37 2.57 2.14 -25.75
C ARG A 37 3.88 1.57 -25.23
N SER A 38 4.82 2.39 -24.77
CA SER A 38 6.09 1.93 -24.19
C SER A 38 5.88 1.03 -22.98
N ILE A 39 4.86 1.34 -22.13
CA ILE A 39 4.49 0.50 -20.99
C ILE A 39 3.99 -0.86 -21.47
N LYS A 40 3.09 -0.89 -22.47
CA LYS A 40 2.59 -2.13 -23.09
C LYS A 40 3.74 -3.00 -23.57
N GLU A 41 4.65 -2.43 -24.35
CA GLU A 41 5.79 -3.12 -24.94
C GLU A 41 6.74 -3.66 -23.86
N PHE A 42 7.14 -2.83 -22.91
CA PHE A 42 8.09 -3.21 -21.88
C PHE A 42 7.58 -4.34 -20.96
N TYR A 43 6.30 -4.29 -20.54
CA TYR A 43 5.71 -5.32 -19.68
C TYR A 43 5.07 -6.48 -20.45
N GLY A 44 5.12 -6.50 -21.77
CA GLY A 44 4.57 -7.57 -22.59
C GLY A 44 3.04 -7.68 -22.51
N PHE A 45 2.33 -6.55 -22.39
CA PHE A 45 0.88 -6.56 -22.49
C PHE A 45 0.44 -6.85 -23.91
N GLN A 46 -0.49 -7.80 -24.08
CA GLN A 46 -0.97 -8.25 -25.38
C GLN A 46 -1.95 -7.26 -25.99
N SER A 47 -2.78 -6.62 -25.18
CA SER A 47 -3.76 -5.64 -25.63
C SER A 47 -3.58 -4.26 -24.99
N MET A 48 -3.98 -3.24 -25.71
CA MET A 48 -4.18 -1.87 -25.25
C MET A 48 -5.47 -1.35 -25.88
N THR A 49 -6.50 -1.15 -25.07
CA THR A 49 -7.83 -0.74 -25.51
C THR A 49 -8.36 0.42 -24.68
N VAL A 50 -9.24 1.22 -25.28
CA VAL A 50 -9.95 2.28 -24.57
C VAL A 50 -11.42 1.89 -24.49
N LYS A 51 -11.98 1.92 -23.28
CA LYS A 51 -13.39 1.64 -23.02
C LYS A 51 -13.96 2.73 -22.13
N GLY A 52 -14.78 3.60 -22.72
CA GLY A 52 -15.29 4.78 -22.02
C GLY A 52 -14.16 5.66 -21.51
N SER A 53 -14.13 5.92 -20.21
CA SER A 53 -13.09 6.72 -19.54
C SER A 53 -11.85 5.92 -19.13
N PHE A 54 -11.72 4.64 -19.53
CA PHE A 54 -10.62 3.79 -19.12
C PHE A 54 -9.71 3.42 -20.28
N LEU A 55 -8.40 3.56 -20.07
CA LEU A 55 -7.36 2.88 -20.84
C LEU A 55 -7.06 1.55 -20.17
N GLU A 56 -7.16 0.45 -20.89
CA GLU A 56 -6.87 -0.90 -20.39
C GLU A 56 -5.62 -1.47 -21.05
N LEU A 57 -4.69 -1.98 -20.25
CA LEU A 57 -3.58 -2.84 -20.67
C LEU A 57 -3.79 -4.21 -20.10
N GLU A 58 -3.69 -5.26 -20.92
CA GLU A 58 -4.01 -6.62 -20.47
C GLU A 58 -3.09 -7.67 -21.10
N ASN A 59 -2.71 -8.65 -20.29
CA ASN A 59 -2.13 -9.92 -20.68
C ASN A 59 -2.79 -11.07 -19.89
N LYS A 60 -2.31 -12.30 -20.06
CA LYS A 60 -2.89 -13.49 -19.39
C LYS A 60 -2.91 -13.40 -17.84
N ALA A 61 -2.01 -12.63 -17.24
CA ALA A 61 -1.82 -12.58 -15.79
C ALA A 61 -2.31 -11.28 -15.16
N VAL A 62 -2.26 -10.18 -15.91
CA VAL A 62 -2.47 -8.84 -15.38
C VAL A 62 -3.37 -8.02 -16.28
N LYS A 63 -4.34 -7.38 -15.65
CA LYS A 63 -5.16 -6.33 -16.25
C LYS A 63 -4.97 -5.03 -15.46
N ILE A 64 -4.57 -3.97 -16.16
CA ILE A 64 -4.50 -2.62 -15.59
C ILE A 64 -5.54 -1.75 -16.29
N ARG A 65 -6.34 -1.03 -15.49
CA ARG A 65 -7.26 0.00 -15.96
C ARG A 65 -6.85 1.34 -15.40
N PHE A 66 -6.52 2.28 -16.26
CA PHE A 66 -6.19 3.64 -15.93
C PHE A 66 -7.39 4.55 -16.20
N THR A 67 -7.81 5.34 -15.23
CA THR A 67 -8.84 6.37 -15.45
C THR A 67 -8.24 7.55 -16.21
N ILE A 68 -8.65 7.75 -17.46
CA ILE A 68 -8.18 8.87 -18.31
C ILE A 68 -8.64 10.19 -17.69
N GLY A 69 -7.72 11.12 -17.51
CA GLY A 69 -7.98 12.41 -16.83
C GLY A 69 -8.09 12.32 -15.31
N GLY A 70 -7.99 11.11 -14.73
CA GLY A 70 -8.05 10.82 -13.30
C GLY A 70 -6.76 10.28 -12.72
N GLN A 71 -6.79 9.97 -11.42
CA GLN A 71 -5.68 9.39 -10.67
C GLN A 71 -5.98 7.94 -10.23
N GLU A 72 -7.21 7.46 -10.39
CA GLU A 72 -7.57 6.11 -10.02
C GLU A 72 -7.08 5.10 -11.06
N VAL A 73 -6.42 4.06 -10.58
CA VAL A 73 -5.92 2.96 -11.38
C VAL A 73 -6.28 1.64 -10.70
N PHE A 74 -6.67 0.65 -11.47
CA PHE A 74 -6.98 -0.68 -10.95
C PHE A 74 -6.00 -1.68 -11.55
N MET A 75 -5.30 -2.43 -10.71
CA MET A 75 -4.47 -3.56 -11.13
C MET A 75 -5.08 -4.84 -10.57
N ASN A 76 -5.58 -5.71 -11.47
CA ASN A 76 -6.35 -6.91 -11.10
C ASN A 76 -7.46 -6.60 -10.06
N ASN A 77 -8.23 -5.54 -10.31
CA ASN A 77 -9.33 -5.04 -9.46
C ASN A 77 -8.93 -4.45 -8.09
N VAL A 78 -7.65 -4.32 -7.78
CA VAL A 78 -7.19 -3.56 -6.61
C VAL A 78 -7.01 -2.10 -7.02
N LYS A 79 -7.62 -1.18 -6.26
CA LYS A 79 -7.52 0.25 -6.50
C LYS A 79 -6.20 0.82 -5.99
N PHE A 80 -5.59 1.65 -6.82
CA PHE A 80 -4.45 2.50 -6.46
C PHE A 80 -4.78 3.95 -6.83
N VAL A 81 -4.25 4.89 -6.07
CA VAL A 81 -4.35 6.32 -6.39
C VAL A 81 -2.98 6.82 -6.82
N PHE A 82 -2.87 7.22 -8.08
CA PHE A 82 -1.67 7.81 -8.65
C PHE A 82 -1.39 9.19 -8.07
N SER A 83 -0.13 9.60 -8.13
CA SER A 83 0.30 10.94 -7.74
C SER A 83 -0.14 11.99 -8.77
N PHE A 84 -0.18 11.61 -10.04
CA PHE A 84 -0.52 12.50 -11.16
C PHE A 84 -1.61 11.87 -12.02
N LYS A 85 -2.43 12.73 -12.63
CA LYS A 85 -3.49 12.29 -13.54
C LYS A 85 -2.90 11.57 -14.76
N VAL A 86 -3.61 10.56 -15.23
CA VAL A 86 -3.35 9.95 -16.54
C VAL A 86 -3.80 10.93 -17.62
N VAL A 87 -2.89 11.30 -18.51
CA VAL A 87 -3.12 12.36 -19.51
C VAL A 87 -3.41 11.75 -20.87
N SER A 88 -4.39 12.30 -21.58
CA SER A 88 -4.59 12.06 -23.02
C SER A 88 -4.08 13.28 -23.78
N LEU A 89 -3.08 13.10 -24.64
CA LEU A 89 -2.44 14.18 -25.40
C LEU A 89 -2.15 13.75 -26.83
N LYS A 90 -2.78 14.40 -27.81
CA LYS A 90 -2.57 14.15 -29.25
C LYS A 90 -2.67 12.65 -29.61
N GLY A 91 -3.71 11.98 -29.12
CA GLY A 91 -3.95 10.54 -29.36
C GLY A 91 -3.03 9.59 -28.57
N ARG A 92 -2.17 10.10 -27.70
CA ARG A 92 -1.31 9.31 -26.82
C ARG A 92 -1.81 9.36 -25.39
N TYR A 93 -1.70 8.25 -24.67
CA TYR A 93 -2.00 8.14 -23.23
C TYR A 93 -0.70 8.13 -22.46
N LEU A 94 -0.61 8.98 -21.45
CA LEU A 94 0.62 9.28 -20.72
C LEU A 94 0.44 8.95 -19.25
N ILE A 95 1.38 8.19 -18.70
CA ILE A 95 1.46 7.79 -17.30
C ILE A 95 2.69 8.46 -16.68
N SER A 96 2.57 9.07 -15.50
CA SER A 96 3.69 9.75 -14.86
C SER A 96 4.86 8.79 -14.61
N ARG A 97 6.08 9.25 -14.86
CA ARG A 97 7.30 8.46 -14.65
C ARG A 97 7.46 8.06 -13.17
N ILE A 98 7.04 8.93 -12.25
CA ILE A 98 7.06 8.63 -10.81
C ILE A 98 6.08 7.49 -10.48
N ASP A 99 4.85 7.56 -11.00
CA ASP A 99 3.87 6.51 -10.73
C ASP A 99 4.25 5.19 -11.39
N LEU A 100 4.80 5.25 -12.62
CA LEU A 100 5.31 4.05 -13.27
C LEU A 100 6.41 3.39 -12.42
N GLY A 101 7.46 4.12 -12.05
CA GLY A 101 8.63 3.54 -11.39
C GLY A 101 8.44 3.26 -9.90
N LYS A 102 7.59 4.03 -9.21
CA LYS A 102 7.41 3.96 -7.75
C LYS A 102 6.09 3.32 -7.32
N LEU A 103 5.22 2.92 -8.29
CA LEU A 103 3.97 2.24 -7.98
C LEU A 103 3.74 1.07 -8.94
N VAL A 104 3.63 1.29 -10.24
CA VAL A 104 3.29 0.21 -11.19
C VAL A 104 4.38 -0.86 -11.21
N ASP A 105 5.64 -0.47 -11.40
CA ASP A 105 6.76 -1.41 -11.51
C ASP A 105 6.94 -2.29 -10.26
N PRO A 106 6.93 -1.75 -9.01
CA PRO A 106 7.03 -2.59 -7.82
C PRO A 106 5.87 -3.58 -7.62
N VAL A 107 4.67 -3.23 -8.09
CA VAL A 107 3.52 -4.14 -8.08
C VAL A 107 3.67 -5.22 -9.13
N LEU A 108 4.09 -4.85 -10.34
CA LEU A 108 4.25 -5.79 -11.45
C LEU A 108 5.50 -6.69 -11.31
N ARG A 109 6.57 -6.20 -10.71
CA ARG A 109 7.85 -6.91 -10.60
C ARG A 109 8.44 -6.84 -9.18
N PRO A 110 7.76 -7.36 -8.14
CA PRO A 110 8.22 -7.24 -6.76
C PRO A 110 9.59 -7.89 -6.52
N SER A 111 9.96 -8.90 -7.29
CA SER A 111 11.27 -9.54 -7.22
C SER A 111 12.44 -8.66 -7.72
N TYR A 112 12.16 -7.54 -8.38
CA TYR A 112 13.16 -6.57 -8.85
C TYR A 112 13.35 -5.38 -7.88
N ILE A 113 12.66 -5.36 -6.75
CA ILE A 113 12.82 -4.29 -5.76
C ILE A 113 14.18 -4.43 -5.07
N LYS A 114 15.11 -3.50 -5.38
CA LYS A 114 16.49 -3.55 -4.86
C LYS A 114 16.58 -3.39 -3.34
N THR A 115 15.64 -2.68 -2.74
CA THR A 115 15.59 -2.40 -1.29
C THR A 115 14.80 -3.42 -0.48
N ALA A 116 14.11 -4.36 -1.14
CA ALA A 116 13.43 -5.44 -0.45
C ALA A 116 14.48 -6.48 0.00
N THR A 117 14.94 -6.34 1.23
CA THR A 117 15.85 -7.30 1.88
C THR A 117 15.03 -8.37 2.60
N PRO A 118 15.59 -9.60 2.79
CA PRO A 118 15.00 -10.58 3.68
C PRO A 118 14.75 -9.99 5.06
N PHE A 119 13.61 -10.29 5.65
CA PHE A 119 13.26 -9.84 6.99
C PHE A 119 12.71 -10.99 7.83
N ASP A 120 12.94 -10.93 9.10
CA ASP A 120 12.43 -11.86 10.12
C ASP A 120 11.63 -11.14 11.21
N THR A 121 11.75 -9.84 11.27
CA THR A 121 11.14 -8.98 12.29
C THR A 121 9.95 -8.20 11.72
N VAL A 122 8.82 -8.23 12.43
CA VAL A 122 7.64 -7.42 12.14
C VAL A 122 7.41 -6.45 13.28
N ILE A 123 7.44 -5.17 12.98
CA ILE A 123 7.14 -4.10 13.92
C ILE A 123 5.68 -3.70 13.72
N ILE A 124 4.85 -3.93 14.73
CA ILE A 124 3.44 -3.55 14.75
C ILE A 124 3.30 -2.27 15.55
N ASP A 125 2.66 -1.28 14.97
CA ASP A 125 2.38 0.00 15.60
C ASP A 125 0.87 0.16 15.83
N PRO A 126 0.34 -0.19 17.02
CA PRO A 126 -1.04 0.13 17.34
C PRO A 126 -1.20 1.64 17.48
N GLY A 127 -1.93 2.28 16.55
CA GLY A 127 -2.14 3.73 16.55
C GLY A 127 -2.76 4.23 17.86
N HIS A 128 -2.55 5.52 18.19
CA HIS A 128 -3.10 6.17 19.37
C HIS A 128 -2.67 5.52 20.71
N GLY A 129 -3.39 5.80 21.81
CA GLY A 129 -3.19 5.21 23.14
C GLY A 129 -3.05 6.24 24.25
N GLY A 130 -3.41 5.86 25.49
CA GLY A 130 -3.41 6.71 26.66
C GLY A 130 -4.34 7.92 26.50
N ASN A 131 -3.78 9.12 26.56
CA ASN A 131 -4.53 10.38 26.39
C ASN A 131 -4.91 10.70 24.93
N ASP A 132 -4.48 9.91 23.96
CA ASP A 132 -4.93 10.00 22.58
C ASP A 132 -5.85 8.80 22.25
N PRO A 133 -7.17 8.96 22.33
CA PRO A 133 -8.10 7.87 22.07
C PRO A 133 -8.25 7.55 20.59
N GLY A 134 -7.81 8.42 19.67
CA GLY A 134 -8.19 8.37 18.25
C GLY A 134 -9.68 8.65 18.06
N ALA A 135 -10.31 8.02 17.07
CA ALA A 135 -11.74 8.16 16.86
C ALA A 135 -12.55 7.51 18.00
N VAL A 136 -13.64 8.18 18.37
CA VAL A 136 -14.55 7.74 19.44
C VAL A 136 -15.96 7.62 18.91
N ASN A 137 -16.65 6.52 19.26
CA ASN A 137 -18.06 6.34 18.97
C ASN A 137 -18.74 5.57 20.11
N ARG A 138 -20.06 5.30 19.98
CA ARG A 138 -20.85 4.57 21.01
C ARG A 138 -20.38 3.13 21.28
N HIS A 139 -19.53 2.55 20.45
CA HIS A 139 -19.05 1.18 20.59
C HIS A 139 -17.65 1.11 21.22
N GLY A 140 -16.94 2.23 21.33
CA GLY A 140 -15.63 2.33 21.94
C GLY A 140 -14.70 3.33 21.26
N VAL A 141 -13.41 3.17 21.53
CA VAL A 141 -12.36 4.07 21.06
C VAL A 141 -11.37 3.35 20.16
N GLU A 142 -10.86 4.05 19.16
CA GLU A 142 -9.93 3.52 18.14
C GLU A 142 -8.69 2.90 18.78
N ALA A 143 -8.06 3.57 19.75
CA ALA A 143 -6.86 3.11 20.42
C ALA A 143 -6.98 1.69 21.01
N GLN A 144 -8.16 1.33 21.54
CA GLN A 144 -8.44 -0.02 22.07
C GLN A 144 -8.54 -1.05 20.94
N TYR A 145 -9.20 -0.73 19.83
CA TYR A 145 -9.36 -1.64 18.71
C TYR A 145 -8.03 -1.85 17.98
N ASN A 146 -7.23 -0.79 17.80
CA ASN A 146 -5.87 -0.88 17.26
C ASN A 146 -5.02 -1.83 18.09
N LEU A 147 -5.07 -1.73 19.42
CA LEU A 147 -4.34 -2.60 20.32
C LEU A 147 -4.86 -4.05 20.27
N ALA A 148 -6.18 -4.25 20.23
CA ALA A 148 -6.79 -5.58 20.17
C ALA A 148 -6.38 -6.33 18.89
N VAL A 149 -6.54 -5.71 17.71
CA VAL A 149 -6.11 -6.29 16.43
C VAL A 149 -4.62 -6.56 16.42
N SER A 150 -3.81 -5.65 16.93
CA SER A 150 -2.34 -5.77 16.96
C SER A 150 -1.87 -6.92 17.86
N ARG A 151 -2.52 -7.17 18.99
CA ARG A 151 -2.21 -8.31 19.86
C ARG A 151 -2.53 -9.65 19.18
N ILE A 152 -3.68 -9.75 18.49
CA ILE A 152 -4.03 -10.94 17.71
C ILE A 152 -3.02 -11.14 16.57
N LEU A 153 -2.67 -10.07 15.86
CA LEU A 153 -1.67 -10.10 14.78
C LEU A 153 -0.32 -10.59 15.30
N LYS A 154 0.13 -10.08 16.46
CA LYS A 154 1.36 -10.53 17.10
C LYS A 154 1.36 -12.03 17.31
N GLN A 155 0.34 -12.58 17.97
CA GLN A 155 0.21 -14.03 18.23
C GLN A 155 0.28 -14.84 16.93
N GLN A 156 -0.41 -14.40 15.89
CA GLN A 156 -0.45 -15.11 14.61
C GLN A 156 0.89 -15.05 13.86
N LEU A 157 1.64 -13.97 13.97
CA LEU A 157 2.96 -13.83 13.35
C LEU A 157 4.02 -14.63 14.11
N GLU A 158 3.98 -14.64 15.44
CA GLU A 158 4.87 -15.45 16.27
C GLU A 158 4.68 -16.96 16.00
N ALA A 159 3.42 -17.40 15.83
CA ALA A 159 3.12 -18.77 15.40
C ALA A 159 3.69 -19.11 14.01
N ARG A 160 3.93 -18.11 13.15
CA ARG A 160 4.59 -18.22 11.84
C ARG A 160 6.11 -17.99 11.91
N ARG A 161 6.68 -18.00 13.12
CA ARG A 161 8.11 -17.84 13.40
C ARG A 161 8.70 -16.47 13.00
N PHE A 162 7.89 -15.41 13.06
CA PHE A 162 8.41 -14.05 13.01
C PHE A 162 8.80 -13.58 14.42
N LYS A 163 9.87 -12.79 14.49
CA LYS A 163 10.12 -11.92 15.63
C LYS A 163 9.15 -10.74 15.56
N VAL A 164 8.36 -10.51 16.61
CA VAL A 164 7.37 -9.45 16.63
C VAL A 164 7.67 -8.44 17.72
N VAL A 165 7.69 -7.18 17.33
CA VAL A 165 7.86 -6.05 18.23
C VAL A 165 6.61 -5.18 18.12
N MET A 166 6.04 -4.78 19.25
CA MET A 166 4.95 -3.80 19.29
C MET A 166 5.48 -2.47 19.82
N THR A 167 5.09 -1.35 19.20
CA THR A 167 5.46 -0.02 19.72
C THR A 167 4.84 0.23 21.10
N ARG A 168 3.60 -0.24 21.32
CA ARG A 168 2.95 -0.33 22.63
C ARG A 168 2.21 -1.65 22.77
N ASN A 169 2.19 -2.21 23.97
CA ASN A 169 1.46 -3.44 24.29
C ASN A 169 0.38 -3.22 25.38
N SER A 170 0.22 -1.98 25.81
CA SER A 170 -0.80 -1.53 26.77
C SER A 170 -1.44 -0.22 26.27
N ASP A 171 -2.47 0.23 26.96
CA ASP A 171 -3.08 1.54 26.70
C ASP A 171 -2.21 2.65 27.27
N ARG A 172 -1.21 3.06 26.50
CA ARG A 172 -0.30 4.17 26.82
C ARG A 172 -0.07 5.04 25.58
N PHE A 173 0.11 6.32 25.81
CA PHE A 173 0.51 7.26 24.78
C PHE A 173 1.96 7.04 24.35
N LEU A 174 2.22 7.12 23.08
CA LEU A 174 3.56 7.27 22.50
C LEU A 174 3.51 8.36 21.45
N SER A 175 4.44 9.28 21.54
CA SER A 175 4.65 10.28 20.49
C SER A 175 5.03 9.61 19.17
N LEU A 176 4.76 10.29 18.04
CA LEU A 176 5.14 9.78 16.73
C LEU A 176 6.65 9.54 16.60
N LYS A 177 7.45 10.39 17.28
CA LYS A 177 8.91 10.24 17.33
C LYS A 177 9.33 8.96 18.07
N GLU A 178 8.74 8.66 19.21
CA GLU A 178 9.06 7.44 19.99
C GLU A 178 8.74 6.18 19.21
N ARG A 179 7.61 6.15 18.43
CA ARG A 179 7.26 5.05 17.56
C ARG A 179 8.33 4.82 16.48
N VAL A 180 8.76 5.89 15.82
CA VAL A 180 9.82 5.87 14.81
C VAL A 180 11.16 5.44 15.40
N ASP A 181 11.56 6.04 16.54
CA ASP A 181 12.83 5.72 17.20
C ASP A 181 12.88 4.25 17.62
N LEU A 182 11.79 3.72 18.15
CA LEU A 182 11.68 2.31 18.49
C LEU A 182 11.82 1.44 17.26
N ALA A 183 11.09 1.74 16.18
CA ALA A 183 11.14 0.98 14.95
C ALA A 183 12.56 0.93 14.36
N ASN A 184 13.25 2.06 14.37
CA ASN A 184 14.58 2.19 13.77
C ASN A 184 15.73 1.54 14.58
N ARG A 185 15.46 0.99 15.78
CA ARG A 185 16.43 0.20 16.56
C ARG A 185 16.63 -1.22 16.00
N PHE A 186 15.70 -1.69 15.20
CA PHE A 186 15.74 -3.02 14.62
C PHE A 186 16.36 -2.99 13.23
N GLN A 187 16.84 -4.13 12.77
CA GLN A 187 17.28 -4.36 11.40
C GLN A 187 16.44 -5.48 10.78
N ASN A 188 16.47 -5.61 9.47
CA ASN A 188 15.75 -6.66 8.75
C ASN A 188 14.27 -6.75 9.16
N ALA A 189 13.60 -5.60 9.19
CA ALA A 189 12.24 -5.48 9.68
C ALA A 189 11.30 -4.87 8.63
N ILE A 190 10.01 -5.07 8.84
CA ILE A 190 8.93 -4.30 8.22
C ILE A 190 8.11 -3.62 9.31
N PHE A 191 7.42 -2.53 8.96
CA PHE A 191 6.61 -1.75 9.88
C PHE A 191 5.16 -1.68 9.38
N VAL A 192 4.21 -2.04 10.27
CA VAL A 192 2.78 -2.02 9.99
C VAL A 192 2.06 -1.24 11.08
N SER A 193 1.61 -0.02 10.75
CA SER A 193 0.75 0.77 11.64
C SER A 193 -0.71 0.39 11.41
N VAL A 194 -1.44 0.12 12.50
CA VAL A 194 -2.83 -0.34 12.48
C VAL A 194 -3.73 0.74 13.05
N HIS A 195 -4.72 1.13 12.25
CA HIS A 195 -5.68 2.18 12.53
C HIS A 195 -7.09 1.82 12.07
N PHE A 196 -8.06 2.60 12.53
CA PHE A 196 -9.43 2.64 12.02
C PHE A 196 -9.84 4.09 11.76
N ASN A 197 -10.14 4.37 10.52
CA ASN A 197 -10.41 5.72 10.03
C ASN A 197 -11.68 6.35 10.62
N SER A 198 -11.78 7.66 10.49
CA SER A 198 -12.99 8.41 10.81
C SER A 198 -13.16 9.57 9.84
N GLY A 199 -14.36 9.78 9.32
CA GLY A 199 -14.63 10.87 8.39
C GLY A 199 -15.80 10.60 7.47
N GLY A 200 -15.90 11.38 6.37
CA GLY A 200 -16.92 11.20 5.35
C GLY A 200 -18.34 11.45 5.85
N ARG A 201 -18.52 12.20 6.93
CA ARG A 201 -19.83 12.47 7.56
C ARG A 201 -20.63 11.18 7.83
N GLY A 202 -19.94 10.11 8.26
CA GLY A 202 -20.56 8.82 8.55
C GLY A 202 -20.90 7.95 7.33
N ARG A 203 -20.55 8.37 6.11
CA ARG A 203 -20.83 7.64 4.87
C ARG A 203 -19.62 6.93 4.28
N ALA A 204 -18.41 7.28 4.74
CA ALA A 204 -17.21 6.62 4.28
C ALA A 204 -17.09 5.23 4.93
N GLU A 205 -16.80 4.22 4.13
CA GLU A 205 -16.59 2.83 4.56
C GLU A 205 -15.49 2.16 3.72
N GLY A 206 -14.90 1.08 4.22
CA GLY A 206 -13.94 0.24 3.50
C GLY A 206 -12.51 0.35 3.98
N ILE A 207 -11.63 -0.38 3.31
CA ILE A 207 -10.20 -0.47 3.62
C ILE A 207 -9.42 0.59 2.84
N GLU A 208 -8.57 1.35 3.54
CA GLU A 208 -7.55 2.21 2.95
C GLU A 208 -6.16 1.77 3.40
N THR A 209 -5.17 1.88 2.53
CA THR A 209 -3.77 1.63 2.93
C THR A 209 -2.90 2.78 2.45
N PHE A 210 -2.08 3.31 3.35
CA PHE A 210 -1.20 4.43 3.06
C PHE A 210 0.25 4.00 3.02
N THR A 211 0.96 4.51 2.01
CA THR A 211 2.42 4.47 1.90
C THR A 211 2.98 5.88 1.90
N LEU A 212 4.28 6.02 2.16
CA LEU A 212 4.93 7.32 2.07
C LEU A 212 4.87 7.88 0.64
N SER A 213 4.51 9.17 0.52
CA SER A 213 4.65 9.90 -0.75
C SER A 213 6.12 10.03 -1.14
N PRO A 214 6.53 9.67 -2.37
CA PRO A 214 7.85 10.00 -2.88
C PRO A 214 8.15 11.51 -2.84
N ALA A 215 9.42 11.89 -2.91
CA ALA A 215 9.77 13.30 -3.08
C ALA A 215 9.16 13.85 -4.38
N GLY A 216 8.66 15.09 -4.34
CA GLY A 216 7.93 15.72 -5.44
C GLY A 216 6.47 15.26 -5.59
N VAL A 217 5.96 14.47 -4.65
CA VAL A 217 4.56 14.02 -4.61
C VAL A 217 3.86 14.56 -3.37
N ALA A 218 2.70 15.16 -3.55
CA ALA A 218 1.89 15.71 -2.47
C ALA A 218 1.41 14.63 -1.49
N HIS A 219 1.13 15.03 -0.27
CA HIS A 219 0.30 14.25 0.66
C HIS A 219 -1.12 14.11 0.09
N TYR A 220 -1.71 12.94 0.21
CA TYR A 220 -3.07 12.69 -0.24
C TYR A 220 -4.07 13.72 0.33
N GLY A 221 -4.95 14.21 -0.54
CA GLY A 221 -6.00 15.16 -0.17
C GLY A 221 -5.58 16.63 -0.11
N ARG A 222 -4.32 16.97 -0.48
CA ARG A 222 -3.88 18.37 -0.61
C ARG A 222 -3.01 18.62 -1.82
N GLY A 223 -2.79 19.89 -2.14
CA GLY A 223 -1.84 20.31 -3.19
C GLY A 223 -0.39 20.13 -2.79
N LEU A 224 0.51 20.19 -3.78
CA LEU A 224 1.96 20.12 -3.61
C LEU A 224 2.49 21.32 -2.83
N ARG A 225 3.43 21.08 -1.92
CA ARG A 225 4.11 22.10 -1.11
C ARG A 225 5.62 21.96 -1.24
N GLN A 226 6.38 22.99 -0.91
CA GLN A 226 7.84 22.99 -0.98
C GLN A 226 8.46 21.85 -0.16
N ASP A 227 7.93 21.58 1.01
CA ASP A 227 8.38 20.47 1.88
C ASP A 227 8.21 19.07 1.27
N ASP A 228 7.34 18.92 0.26
CA ASP A 228 7.13 17.63 -0.41
C ASP A 228 8.30 17.21 -1.29
N PHE A 229 9.20 18.13 -1.64
CA PHE A 229 10.41 17.83 -2.40
C PHE A 229 11.54 17.26 -1.52
N GLN A 230 11.41 17.34 -0.21
CA GLN A 230 12.41 16.79 0.70
C GLN A 230 12.33 15.27 0.75
N LEU A 231 13.47 14.61 0.58
CA LEU A 231 13.62 13.18 0.83
C LEU A 231 13.52 12.93 2.34
N ARG A 232 12.75 11.93 2.73
CA ARG A 232 12.58 11.45 4.10
C ARG A 232 13.19 10.05 4.22
N ASN A 233 13.50 9.62 5.44
CA ASN A 233 14.10 8.30 5.68
C ASN A 233 13.30 7.17 5.01
N GLY A 234 11.97 7.19 5.14
CA GLY A 234 11.08 6.19 4.55
C GLY A 234 11.08 6.15 3.02
N ASN A 235 11.56 7.20 2.33
CA ASN A 235 11.63 7.21 0.85
C ASN A 235 12.68 6.26 0.29
N THR A 236 13.62 5.78 1.10
CA THR A 236 14.55 4.72 0.70
C THR A 236 13.81 3.41 0.37
N GLN A 237 12.59 3.25 0.88
CA GLN A 237 11.74 2.07 0.75
C GLN A 237 10.52 2.25 -0.16
N ASP A 238 10.43 3.33 -0.95
CA ASP A 238 9.23 3.65 -1.76
C ASP A 238 8.64 2.44 -2.49
N SER A 239 9.48 1.67 -3.18
CA SER A 239 9.05 0.49 -3.94
C SER A 239 8.63 -0.67 -3.03
N ALA A 240 9.36 -0.91 -1.94
CA ALA A 240 9.04 -1.95 -0.97
C ALA A 240 7.77 -1.62 -0.18
N ASN A 241 7.53 -0.33 0.14
CA ASN A 241 6.30 0.15 0.76
C ASN A 241 5.08 -0.19 -0.08
N ILE A 242 5.12 0.08 -1.40
CA ILE A 242 4.02 -0.23 -2.32
C ILE A 242 3.78 -1.74 -2.44
N ALA A 243 4.82 -2.55 -2.53
CA ALA A 243 4.67 -4.00 -2.60
C ALA A 243 4.06 -4.57 -1.31
N LEU A 244 4.51 -4.09 -0.14
CA LEU A 244 3.94 -4.47 1.16
C LEU A 244 2.48 -4.03 1.28
N ALA A 245 2.18 -2.77 0.89
CA ALA A 245 0.82 -2.25 0.86
C ALA A 245 -0.09 -3.08 -0.05
N THR A 246 0.38 -3.45 -1.24
CA THR A 246 -0.39 -4.27 -2.18
C THR A 246 -0.74 -5.63 -1.58
N ALA A 247 0.21 -6.30 -0.94
CA ALA A 247 -0.02 -7.58 -0.30
C ALA A 247 -1.05 -7.48 0.83
N ILE A 248 -0.89 -6.49 1.73
CA ILE A 248 -1.78 -6.31 2.89
C ILE A 248 -3.17 -5.86 2.43
N HIS A 249 -3.25 -4.82 1.63
CA HIS A 249 -4.52 -4.26 1.16
C HIS A 249 -5.37 -5.30 0.43
N SER A 250 -4.81 -5.95 -0.60
CA SER A 250 -5.54 -6.95 -1.38
C SER A 250 -6.01 -8.14 -0.53
N THR A 251 -5.18 -8.61 0.40
CA THR A 251 -5.56 -9.74 1.27
C THR A 251 -6.64 -9.32 2.27
N CYS A 252 -6.58 -8.09 2.81
CA CYS A 252 -7.62 -7.55 3.68
C CYS A 252 -8.96 -7.43 2.93
N LEU A 253 -8.97 -6.91 1.69
CA LEU A 253 -10.19 -6.85 0.88
C LEU A 253 -10.83 -8.21 0.67
N ILE A 254 -10.03 -9.22 0.29
CA ILE A 254 -10.52 -10.60 0.05
C ILE A 254 -11.13 -11.20 1.32
N LYS A 255 -10.43 -11.06 2.46
CA LYS A 255 -10.82 -11.74 3.69
C LYS A 255 -11.96 -11.05 4.42
N THR A 256 -12.03 -9.73 4.35
CA THR A 256 -13.04 -8.94 5.06
C THR A 256 -14.28 -8.63 4.21
N GLY A 257 -14.18 -8.71 2.89
CA GLY A 257 -15.24 -8.31 1.97
C GLY A 257 -15.60 -6.81 2.05
N ARG A 258 -14.70 -5.97 2.57
CA ARG A 258 -14.97 -4.53 2.69
C ARG A 258 -14.69 -3.80 1.38
N PRO A 259 -15.37 -2.67 1.15
CA PRO A 259 -15.13 -1.83 -0.02
C PRO A 259 -13.66 -1.41 -0.16
N ASP A 260 -13.20 -1.37 -1.40
CA ASP A 260 -11.85 -0.94 -1.76
C ASP A 260 -11.79 0.58 -1.89
N ARG A 261 -11.10 1.25 -0.95
CA ARG A 261 -10.84 2.69 -1.03
C ARG A 261 -9.47 3.01 -1.60
N GLY A 262 -8.65 2.01 -1.83
CA GLY A 262 -7.38 2.10 -2.54
C GLY A 262 -6.15 2.25 -1.67
N ILE A 263 -5.02 1.99 -2.33
CA ILE A 263 -3.69 2.28 -1.81
C ILE A 263 -3.33 3.70 -2.20
N ARG A 264 -2.94 4.52 -1.21
CA ARG A 264 -2.72 5.95 -1.32
C ARG A 264 -1.35 6.35 -0.80
N ARG A 265 -0.92 7.54 -1.18
CA ARG A 265 0.34 8.11 -0.75
C ARG A 265 0.12 9.28 0.19
N ALA A 266 0.74 9.23 1.37
CA ALA A 266 0.60 10.25 2.40
C ALA A 266 1.95 10.52 3.08
N ARG A 267 2.05 11.63 3.82
CA ARG A 267 3.25 11.99 4.59
C ARG A 267 2.95 11.93 6.08
N PHE A 268 2.41 10.79 6.53
CA PHE A 268 2.26 10.56 7.96
C PHE A 268 3.63 10.45 8.63
N SER A 269 3.77 11.03 9.81
CA SER A 269 5.06 11.15 10.49
C SER A 269 5.72 9.79 10.75
N VAL A 270 4.96 8.77 11.09
CA VAL A 270 5.48 7.42 11.28
C VAL A 270 6.05 6.84 9.99
N LEU A 271 5.44 7.14 8.83
CA LEU A 271 5.94 6.67 7.52
C LEU A 271 7.15 7.47 7.03
N THR A 272 7.24 8.78 7.38
CA THR A 272 8.38 9.62 6.96
C THR A 272 9.67 9.25 7.66
N GLY A 273 9.59 8.80 8.92
CA GLY A 273 10.74 8.57 9.79
C GLY A 273 11.28 7.14 9.77
N VAL A 274 10.44 6.15 9.53
CA VAL A 274 10.82 4.72 9.57
C VAL A 274 11.68 4.35 8.35
N LYS A 275 12.80 3.64 8.60
CA LYS A 275 13.78 3.22 7.59
C LYS A 275 13.46 1.89 6.92
N HIS A 276 12.44 1.18 7.40
CA HIS A 276 12.00 -0.12 6.90
C HIS A 276 10.87 0.02 5.88
N PRO A 277 10.56 -1.04 5.10
CA PRO A 277 9.29 -1.09 4.38
C PRO A 277 8.13 -0.85 5.35
N ALA A 278 7.32 0.18 5.10
CA ALA A 278 6.33 0.70 6.05
C ALA A 278 5.00 1.02 5.39
N ILE A 279 3.90 0.66 6.07
CA ILE A 279 2.53 1.03 5.70
C ILE A 279 1.73 1.47 6.93
N LEU A 280 0.66 2.22 6.67
CA LEU A 280 -0.42 2.45 7.62
C LEU A 280 -1.71 1.88 7.01
N LEU A 281 -2.35 0.98 7.74
CA LEU A 281 -3.61 0.34 7.35
C LEU A 281 -4.76 0.96 8.14
N GLU A 282 -5.76 1.43 7.42
CA GLU A 282 -7.07 1.79 7.95
C GLU A 282 -8.02 0.61 7.72
N GLY A 283 -8.30 -0.14 8.78
CA GLY A 283 -9.06 -1.38 8.74
C GLY A 283 -10.58 -1.21 8.69
N GLY A 284 -11.10 -0.03 8.36
CA GLY A 284 -12.50 0.35 8.31
C GLY A 284 -12.73 1.72 8.96
N PHE A 285 -13.98 2.19 9.00
CA PHE A 285 -14.35 3.52 9.47
C PHE A 285 -15.15 3.50 10.77
N MET A 286 -14.59 4.05 11.84
CA MET A 286 -15.26 4.24 13.14
C MET A 286 -16.49 5.16 13.06
N SER A 287 -16.54 6.06 12.08
CA SER A 287 -17.65 6.96 11.83
C SER A 287 -18.83 6.31 11.08
N HIS A 288 -18.63 5.17 10.39
CA HIS A 288 -19.68 4.48 9.65
C HIS A 288 -20.43 3.50 10.57
N SER A 289 -21.75 3.64 10.67
CA SER A 289 -22.56 2.91 11.68
C SER A 289 -22.43 1.37 11.62
N TYR A 290 -22.34 0.83 10.42
CA TYR A 290 -22.18 -0.63 10.23
C TYR A 290 -20.73 -1.07 10.55
N GLU A 291 -19.73 -0.35 10.03
CA GLU A 291 -18.32 -0.71 10.26
C GLU A 291 -17.90 -0.52 11.71
N ALA A 292 -18.44 0.49 12.41
CA ALA A 292 -18.20 0.68 13.84
C ALA A 292 -18.59 -0.58 14.64
N ARG A 293 -19.73 -1.22 14.30
CA ARG A 293 -20.13 -2.50 14.92
C ARG A 293 -19.22 -3.66 14.53
N LEU A 294 -18.77 -3.70 13.28
CA LEU A 294 -17.82 -4.73 12.83
C LEU A 294 -16.49 -4.59 13.56
N ILE A 295 -15.93 -3.38 13.64
CA ILE A 295 -14.63 -3.08 14.30
C ILE A 295 -14.69 -3.50 15.77
N ALA A 296 -15.83 -3.29 16.46
CA ALA A 296 -16.05 -3.74 17.83
C ALA A 296 -16.19 -5.27 17.96
N ASN A 297 -16.43 -5.98 16.86
CA ASN A 297 -16.64 -7.44 16.90
C ASN A 297 -15.30 -8.21 16.88
N PRO A 298 -15.02 -9.06 17.89
CA PRO A 298 -13.78 -9.84 17.95
C PRO A 298 -13.56 -10.75 16.73
N THR A 299 -14.62 -11.21 16.06
CA THR A 299 -14.47 -12.02 14.83
C THR A 299 -13.90 -11.21 13.69
N TYR A 300 -14.35 -9.96 13.49
CA TYR A 300 -13.77 -9.07 12.49
C TYR A 300 -12.31 -8.76 12.81
N GLN A 301 -11.99 -8.47 14.07
CA GLN A 301 -10.63 -8.20 14.53
C GLN A 301 -9.70 -9.40 14.23
N ARG A 302 -10.15 -10.64 14.49
CA ARG A 302 -9.41 -11.86 14.13
C ARG A 302 -9.24 -12.03 12.63
N THR A 303 -10.28 -11.74 11.85
CA THR A 303 -10.25 -11.83 10.39
C THR A 303 -9.26 -10.82 9.81
N LEU A 304 -9.28 -9.56 10.29
CA LEU A 304 -8.37 -8.51 9.83
C LEU A 304 -6.92 -8.85 10.20
N ALA A 305 -6.66 -9.25 11.45
CA ALA A 305 -5.33 -9.66 11.89
C ALA A 305 -4.81 -10.85 11.07
N GLY A 306 -5.65 -11.85 10.80
CA GLY A 306 -5.32 -13.00 9.96
C GLY A 306 -5.00 -12.62 8.52
N ALA A 307 -5.75 -11.68 7.96
CA ALA A 307 -5.49 -11.15 6.63
C ALA A 307 -4.12 -10.46 6.54
N ILE A 308 -3.78 -9.64 7.54
CA ILE A 308 -2.47 -8.97 7.62
C ILE A 308 -1.34 -10.01 7.74
N ALA A 309 -1.49 -11.00 8.62
CA ALA A 309 -0.47 -12.04 8.81
C ALA A 309 -0.23 -12.88 7.54
N ASP A 310 -1.30 -13.28 6.86
CA ASP A 310 -1.22 -14.01 5.58
C ASP A 310 -0.56 -13.16 4.49
N ALA A 311 -0.86 -11.86 4.46
CA ALA A 311 -0.28 -10.92 3.51
C ALA A 311 1.23 -10.71 3.72
N ILE A 312 1.68 -10.63 4.97
CA ILE A 312 3.10 -10.50 5.31
C ILE A 312 3.87 -11.75 4.84
N MET A 313 3.30 -12.94 4.97
CA MET A 313 3.88 -14.16 4.40
C MET A 313 4.00 -14.10 2.88
N LYS A 314 2.95 -13.64 2.19
CA LYS A 314 2.97 -13.47 0.73
C LYS A 314 4.02 -12.45 0.30
N TYR A 315 4.10 -11.30 0.98
CA TYR A 315 5.13 -10.30 0.72
C TYR A 315 6.54 -10.87 0.89
N ARG A 316 6.80 -11.59 1.99
CA ARG A 316 8.09 -12.26 2.25
C ARG A 316 8.47 -13.20 1.11
N ILE A 317 7.54 -14.07 0.68
CA ILE A 317 7.79 -15.01 -0.42
C ILE A 317 8.09 -14.28 -1.74
N ALA A 318 7.32 -13.23 -2.06
CA ALA A 318 7.50 -12.48 -3.30
C ALA A 318 8.84 -11.74 -3.39
N THR A 319 9.39 -11.30 -2.24
CA THR A 319 10.65 -10.58 -2.18
C THR A 319 11.88 -11.49 -1.98
N MET A 320 11.74 -12.66 -1.35
CA MET A 320 12.85 -13.60 -1.11
C MET A 320 13.40 -14.27 -2.39
N ARG A 321 12.57 -14.43 -3.43
CA ARG A 321 12.97 -15.18 -4.65
C ARG A 321 14.09 -14.55 -5.45
N ARG A 322 14.54 -13.37 -5.09
CA ARG A 322 15.63 -12.66 -5.78
C ARG A 322 17.03 -13.01 -5.26
N SER A 323 17.18 -13.50 -4.04
CA SER A 323 18.49 -13.83 -3.44
C SER A 323 19.11 -15.12 -4.00
N GLN A 324 18.41 -15.83 -4.91
CA GLN A 324 18.84 -17.12 -5.49
C GLN A 324 19.20 -17.05 -6.97
N ARG A 325 19.42 -15.84 -7.55
CA ARG A 325 19.87 -15.70 -8.94
C ARG A 325 21.12 -14.85 -9.06
#